data_70507944d731c75a8fa3ce4a6276c468
#
_entry.id   70507944d731c75a8fa3ce4a6276c468
#
_cell.length_a   1.000
_cell.length_b   1.000
_cell.length_c   1.000
_cell.angle_alpha   90.00
_cell.angle_beta   90.00
_cell.angle_gamma   90.00
#
_symmetry.space_group_name_H-M   'P 1'
#
loop_
_entity.id
_entity.type
_entity.pdbx_description
1 polymer ?
#
loop_
_entity_poly.entity_id
_entity_poly.type
_entity_poly.pdbx_seq_one_letter_code
_entity_poly.pdbx_strand_id
1 'polypeptide(L)'
;MRGADKSEAIQLLKDVKKLEKLGCFACVLEKIPSKLSKKIHKETNIPLIGIGAGDGVDGQVLVIHDLLGLTNEFNPRFLRRYLDLNSTIKKAVKKYVSDVKSKKFPNKKEMY
;
A
#
# COMPACT_ATOMS: atom_id res chain seq x y z
N MET A 1 -1.52 -14.75 7.52
CA MET A 1 -0.33 -14.47 6.70
C MET A 1 -0.06 -15.71 5.87
N ARG A 2 -0.04 -15.58 4.55
CA ARG A 2 0.16 -16.71 3.60
C ARG A 2 1.62 -17.18 3.64
N GLY A 3 1.86 -18.48 3.39
CA GLY A 3 3.21 -19.05 3.39
C GLY A 3 3.87 -19.17 4.77
N ALA A 4 3.08 -19.15 5.83
CA ALA A 4 3.58 -19.34 7.19
C ALA A 4 3.93 -20.82 7.48
N ASP A 5 3.14 -21.73 6.93
CA ASP A 5 3.46 -23.16 7.00
C ASP A 5 4.34 -23.62 5.81
N LYS A 6 5.01 -24.76 6.00
CA LYS A 6 5.99 -25.27 5.04
C LYS A 6 5.37 -25.68 3.70
N SER A 7 4.17 -26.26 3.72
CA SER A 7 3.49 -26.72 2.50
C SER A 7 3.06 -25.55 1.63
N GLU A 8 2.46 -24.52 2.23
CA GLU A 8 2.05 -23.32 1.55
C GLU A 8 3.25 -22.51 1.03
N ALA A 9 4.34 -22.44 1.79
CA ALA A 9 5.59 -21.81 1.33
C ALA A 9 6.18 -22.49 0.08
N ILE A 10 6.17 -23.83 0.03
CA ILE A 10 6.61 -24.58 -1.14
C ILE A 10 5.68 -24.31 -2.33
N GLN A 11 4.36 -24.25 -2.10
CA GLN A 11 3.40 -23.98 -3.16
C GLN A 11 3.58 -22.58 -3.73
N LEU A 12 3.72 -21.55 -2.89
CA LEU A 12 3.94 -20.16 -3.33
C LEU A 12 5.21 -20.03 -4.18
N LEU A 13 6.29 -20.69 -3.80
CA LEU A 13 7.51 -20.72 -4.62
C LEU A 13 7.27 -21.37 -6.00
N LYS A 14 6.54 -22.49 -6.05
CA LYS A 14 6.18 -23.12 -7.31
C LYS A 14 5.30 -22.23 -8.18
N ASP A 15 4.35 -21.52 -7.56
CA ASP A 15 3.43 -20.62 -8.26
C ASP A 15 4.18 -19.46 -8.92
N VAL A 16 5.12 -18.81 -8.22
CA VAL A 16 5.92 -17.72 -8.82
C VAL A 16 6.80 -18.25 -9.97
N LYS A 17 7.44 -19.40 -9.81
CA LYS A 17 8.20 -20.04 -10.91
C LYS A 17 7.32 -20.40 -12.10
N LYS A 18 6.08 -20.78 -11.86
CA LYS A 18 5.11 -21.05 -12.94
C LYS A 18 4.72 -19.75 -13.65
N LEU A 19 4.47 -18.67 -12.90
CA LEU A 19 4.17 -17.35 -13.49
C LEU A 19 5.33 -16.87 -14.37
N GLU A 20 6.57 -16.99 -13.90
CA GLU A 20 7.76 -16.67 -14.69
C GLU A 20 7.80 -17.46 -16.01
N LYS A 21 7.59 -18.78 -15.96
CA LYS A 21 7.56 -19.64 -17.16
C LYS A 21 6.44 -19.29 -18.13
N LEU A 22 5.33 -18.76 -17.64
CA LEU A 22 4.19 -18.31 -18.45
C LEU A 22 4.41 -16.91 -19.05
N GLY A 23 5.56 -16.27 -18.80
CA GLY A 23 5.91 -14.98 -19.40
C GLY A 23 5.44 -13.77 -18.59
N CYS A 24 5.07 -13.94 -17.32
CA CYS A 24 4.83 -12.78 -16.44
C CYS A 24 6.10 -11.93 -16.32
N PHE A 25 5.99 -10.63 -16.52
CA PHE A 25 7.14 -9.72 -16.47
C PHE A 25 7.49 -9.26 -15.05
N ALA A 26 6.60 -9.43 -14.09
CA ALA A 26 6.80 -9.11 -12.67
C ALA A 26 5.77 -9.87 -11.82
N CYS A 27 6.01 -9.94 -10.50
CA CYS A 27 5.06 -10.55 -9.56
C CYS A 27 4.96 -9.70 -8.28
N VAL A 28 3.75 -9.47 -7.80
CA VAL A 28 3.51 -8.85 -6.49
C VAL A 28 3.43 -9.94 -5.43
N LEU A 29 4.21 -9.76 -4.36
CA LEU A 29 4.20 -10.62 -3.18
C LEU A 29 3.53 -9.88 -2.03
N GLU A 30 2.35 -10.34 -1.62
CA GLU A 30 1.57 -9.69 -0.60
C GLU A 30 1.50 -10.53 0.68
N LYS A 31 1.85 -9.90 1.82
CA LYS A 31 1.60 -10.39 3.17
C LYS A 31 2.14 -11.81 3.43
N ILE A 32 3.38 -12.07 2.97
CA ILE A 32 4.12 -13.32 3.16
C ILE A 32 5.34 -13.10 4.07
N PRO A 33 5.88 -14.17 4.70
CA PRO A 33 7.09 -14.05 5.51
C PRO A 33 8.29 -13.52 4.73
N SER A 34 9.07 -12.60 5.31
CA SER A 34 10.25 -12.01 4.67
C SER A 34 11.33 -13.03 4.30
N LYS A 35 11.45 -14.13 5.06
CA LYS A 35 12.34 -15.24 4.72
C LYS A 35 11.91 -15.97 3.44
N LEU A 36 10.59 -16.09 3.23
CA LEU A 36 10.03 -16.71 2.02
C LEU A 36 10.22 -15.81 0.81
N SER A 37 9.96 -14.51 0.91
CA SER A 37 10.16 -13.57 -0.19
C SER A 37 11.64 -13.53 -0.63
N LYS A 38 12.59 -13.50 0.32
CA LYS A 38 14.02 -13.61 0.03
C LYS A 38 14.39 -14.91 -0.69
N LYS A 39 13.76 -16.03 -0.33
CA LYS A 39 13.96 -17.31 -1.01
C LYS A 39 13.39 -17.28 -2.43
N ILE A 40 12.17 -16.78 -2.61
CA ILE A 40 11.53 -16.65 -3.92
C ILE A 40 12.40 -15.76 -4.82
N HIS A 41 12.86 -14.62 -4.33
CA HIS A 41 13.72 -13.69 -5.06
C HIS A 41 15.02 -14.34 -5.57
N LYS A 42 15.65 -15.21 -4.77
CA LYS A 42 16.86 -15.94 -5.18
C LYS A 42 16.61 -17.03 -6.24
N GLU A 43 15.38 -17.49 -6.36
CA GLU A 43 15.03 -18.64 -7.20
C GLU A 43 14.22 -18.25 -8.44
N THR A 44 13.99 -16.95 -8.67
CA THR A 44 13.27 -16.41 -9.83
C THR A 44 14.03 -15.23 -10.42
N ASN A 45 13.81 -14.94 -11.70
CA ASN A 45 14.49 -13.86 -12.42
C ASN A 45 13.55 -12.69 -12.79
N ILE A 46 12.25 -12.81 -12.52
CA ILE A 46 11.30 -11.71 -12.73
C ILE A 46 11.31 -10.75 -11.55
N PRO A 47 11.16 -9.44 -11.78
CA PRO A 47 11.02 -8.46 -10.71
C PRO A 47 9.92 -8.79 -9.72
N LEU A 48 10.23 -8.71 -8.43
CA LEU A 48 9.30 -8.95 -7.34
C LEU A 48 8.99 -7.64 -6.62
N ILE A 49 7.71 -7.32 -6.48
CA ILE A 49 7.22 -6.14 -5.79
C ILE A 49 6.53 -6.57 -4.49
N GLY A 50 7.03 -6.11 -3.36
CA GLY A 50 6.52 -6.50 -2.04
C GLY A 50 5.49 -5.52 -1.47
N ILE A 51 4.48 -6.05 -0.83
CA ILE A 51 3.62 -5.33 0.11
C ILE A 51 3.38 -6.20 1.33
N GLY A 52 4.02 -5.84 2.45
CA GLY A 52 4.02 -6.70 3.64
C GLY A 52 4.77 -8.03 3.45
N ALA A 53 5.78 -8.05 2.59
CA ALA A 53 6.59 -9.22 2.27
C ALA A 53 8.07 -9.08 2.71
N GLY A 54 8.40 -8.04 3.46
CA GLY A 54 9.77 -7.74 3.89
C GLY A 54 10.58 -7.02 2.80
N ASP A 55 11.88 -6.90 3.03
CA ASP A 55 12.82 -6.10 2.25
C ASP A 55 13.61 -6.88 1.17
N GLY A 56 13.40 -8.19 1.08
CA GLY A 56 14.16 -9.07 0.17
C GLY A 56 13.51 -9.22 -1.21
N VAL A 57 13.09 -8.13 -1.82
CA VAL A 57 12.45 -8.04 -3.14
C VAL A 57 12.99 -6.81 -3.88
N ASP A 58 12.69 -6.68 -5.17
CA ASP A 58 13.23 -5.60 -6.01
C ASP A 58 12.56 -4.24 -5.76
N GLY A 59 11.30 -4.23 -5.36
CA GLY A 59 10.55 -3.01 -5.10
C GLY A 59 9.46 -3.18 -4.04
N GLN A 60 8.87 -2.05 -3.63
CA GLN A 60 7.81 -2.01 -2.64
C GLN A 60 6.63 -1.20 -3.18
N VAL A 61 5.42 -1.57 -2.80
CA VAL A 61 4.21 -0.81 -3.08
C VAL A 61 3.40 -0.61 -1.80
N LEU A 62 2.72 0.52 -1.71
CA LEU A 62 1.68 0.79 -0.72
C LEU A 62 0.45 1.36 -1.43
N VAL A 63 -0.72 1.03 -0.93
CA VAL A 63 -1.97 1.65 -1.38
C VAL A 63 -1.92 3.14 -1.07
N ILE A 64 -2.18 3.99 -2.06
CA ILE A 64 -2.04 5.45 -1.93
C ILE A 64 -2.89 6.03 -0.78
N HIS A 65 -4.10 5.51 -0.56
CA HIS A 65 -4.96 5.92 0.55
C HIS A 65 -4.32 5.65 1.91
N ASP A 66 -3.63 4.52 2.05
CA ASP A 66 -2.94 4.14 3.27
C ASP A 66 -1.65 4.95 3.43
N LEU A 67 -0.87 5.09 2.36
CA LEU A 67 0.38 5.85 2.34
C LEU A 67 0.15 7.31 2.75
N LEU A 68 -0.91 7.94 2.26
CA LEU A 68 -1.26 9.32 2.56
C LEU A 68 -2.12 9.49 3.82
N GLY A 69 -2.53 8.42 4.47
CA GLY A 69 -3.34 8.49 5.68
C GLY A 69 -4.76 9.00 5.46
N LEU A 70 -5.37 8.64 4.34
CA LEU A 70 -6.81 8.88 4.11
C LEU A 70 -7.67 7.92 4.93
N THR A 71 -7.23 6.66 5.06
CA THR A 71 -7.87 5.60 5.83
C THR A 71 -7.18 5.45 7.18
N ASN A 72 -7.89 5.68 8.30
CA ASN A 72 -7.32 5.61 9.63
C ASN A 72 -7.69 4.32 10.38
N GLU A 73 -8.72 3.60 9.93
CA GLU A 73 -9.26 2.42 10.60
C GLU A 73 -8.42 1.16 10.37
N PHE A 74 -7.76 1.05 9.23
CA PHE A 74 -6.90 -0.07 8.87
C PHE A 74 -5.44 0.24 9.21
N ASN A 75 -4.86 -0.51 10.16
CA ASN A 75 -3.49 -0.27 10.63
C ASN A 75 -2.69 -1.58 10.75
N PRO A 76 -2.42 -2.29 9.65
CA PRO A 76 -1.61 -3.51 9.69
C PRO A 76 -0.13 -3.18 9.97
N ARG A 77 0.59 -4.16 10.51
CA ARG A 77 2.00 -4.02 10.89
C ARG A 77 2.93 -3.54 9.78
N PHE A 78 2.63 -3.85 8.52
CA PHE A 78 3.46 -3.48 7.36
C PHE A 78 3.18 -2.09 6.81
N LEU A 79 2.12 -1.41 7.30
CA LEU A 79 1.72 -0.10 6.84
C LEU A 79 2.52 0.99 7.56
N ARG A 80 3.13 1.87 6.80
CA ARG A 80 3.68 3.15 7.26
C ARG A 80 2.92 4.28 6.57
N ARG A 81 2.33 5.16 7.36
CA ARG A 81 1.74 6.39 6.85
C ARG A 81 2.81 7.47 6.77
N TYR A 82 2.86 8.16 5.65
CA TYR A 82 3.79 9.27 5.41
C TYR A 82 3.12 10.63 5.57
N LEU A 83 1.77 10.65 5.65
CA LEU A 83 0.97 11.84 5.86
C LEU A 83 -0.31 11.48 6.63
N ASP A 84 -0.91 12.44 7.33
CA ASP A 84 -2.26 12.38 7.91
C ASP A 84 -3.22 13.28 7.08
N LEU A 85 -3.53 12.82 5.89
CA LEU A 85 -4.39 13.56 4.97
C LEU A 85 -5.85 13.59 5.45
N ASN A 86 -6.30 12.57 6.18
CA ASN A 86 -7.64 12.53 6.77
C ASN A 86 -7.89 13.73 7.69
N SER A 87 -6.98 13.98 8.63
CA SER A 87 -7.08 15.14 9.54
C SER A 87 -6.97 16.47 8.80
N THR A 88 -6.12 16.54 7.78
CA THR A 88 -5.94 17.75 6.96
C THR A 88 -7.22 18.09 6.19
N ILE A 89 -7.83 17.11 5.53
CA ILE A 89 -9.11 17.28 4.81
C ILE A 89 -10.22 17.69 5.79
N LYS A 90 -10.34 17.00 6.93
CA LYS A 90 -11.35 17.34 7.94
C LYS A 90 -11.22 18.78 8.43
N LYS A 91 -9.99 19.26 8.66
CA LYS A 91 -9.74 20.65 9.06
C LYS A 91 -10.16 21.64 7.97
N ALA A 92 -9.80 21.36 6.71
CA ALA A 92 -10.16 22.19 5.58
C ALA A 92 -11.70 22.29 5.40
N VAL A 93 -12.39 21.14 5.45
CA VAL A 93 -13.86 21.11 5.35
C VAL A 93 -14.52 21.83 6.52
N LYS A 94 -14.05 21.65 7.75
CA LYS A 94 -14.57 22.38 8.91
C LYS A 94 -14.41 23.89 8.75
N LYS A 95 -13.24 24.33 8.25
CA LYS A 95 -13.00 25.75 7.99
C LYS A 95 -13.94 26.29 6.93
N TYR A 96 -14.11 25.60 5.81
CA TYR A 96 -15.07 25.96 4.76
C TYR A 96 -16.50 26.13 5.32
N VAL A 97 -16.98 25.12 6.07
CA VAL A 97 -18.31 25.18 6.71
C VAL A 97 -18.44 26.38 7.64
N SER A 98 -17.40 26.68 8.43
CA SER A 98 -17.36 27.85 9.31
C SER A 98 -17.43 29.15 8.52
N ASP A 99 -16.67 29.28 7.45
CA ASP A 99 -16.62 30.48 6.61
C ASP A 99 -17.95 30.71 5.90
N VAL A 100 -18.62 29.65 5.42
CA VAL A 100 -19.98 29.74 4.84
C VAL A 100 -21.00 30.20 5.90
N LYS A 101 -21.01 29.57 7.07
CA LYS A 101 -21.96 29.92 8.15
C LYS A 101 -21.75 31.34 8.67
N SER A 102 -20.55 31.84 8.69
CA SER A 102 -20.20 33.20 9.13
C SER A 102 -20.26 34.23 7.98
N LYS A 103 -20.71 33.85 6.79
CA LYS A 103 -20.76 34.68 5.60
C LYS A 103 -19.41 35.29 5.19
N LYS A 104 -18.31 34.61 5.52
CA LYS A 104 -16.95 34.97 5.09
C LYS A 104 -16.60 34.39 3.70
N PHE A 105 -17.31 33.35 3.30
CA PHE A 105 -17.25 32.79 1.95
C PHE A 105 -18.67 32.75 1.34
N PRO A 106 -18.88 33.16 0.09
CA PRO A 106 -17.92 33.89 -0.75
C PRO A 106 -17.74 35.35 -0.28
N ASN A 107 -16.54 35.90 -0.43
CA ASN A 107 -16.26 37.30 -0.22
C ASN A 107 -16.52 38.12 -1.51
N LYS A 108 -16.40 39.46 -1.45
CA LYS A 108 -16.68 40.34 -2.59
C LYS A 108 -15.88 40.06 -3.86
N LYS A 109 -14.68 39.43 -3.77
CA LYS A 109 -13.85 39.07 -4.91
C LYS A 109 -14.24 37.71 -5.52
N GLU A 110 -15.04 36.95 -4.82
CA GLU A 110 -15.48 35.60 -5.19
C GLU A 110 -16.93 35.56 -5.66
N MET A 111 -17.61 36.75 -5.68
CA MET A 111 -18.96 36.91 -6.18
C MET A 111 -18.97 37.51 -7.59
N TYR A 112 -19.94 37.11 -8.41
CA TYR A 112 -20.19 37.63 -9.75
C TYR A 112 -21.24 38.70 -9.70
#